data_cd6a44731aacabc20ce664157ea89b8d
#
_entry.id   cd6a44731aacabc20ce664157ea89b8d
#
_cell.length_a   1.000
_cell.length_b   1.000
_cell.length_c   1.000
_cell.angle_alpha   90.00
_cell.angle_beta   90.00
_cell.angle_gamma   90.00
#
_symmetry.space_group_name_H-M   'P 1'
#
loop_
_entity.id
_entity.type
_entity.pdbx_description
1 polymer ?
#
loop_
_entity_poly.entity_id
_entity_poly.type
_entity_poly.pdbx_seq_one_letter_code
_entity_poly.pdbx_strand_id
1 'polypeptide(L)'
;MRAWISLVLLVIGAFFMFVAAVGIVRMPDLFLRMTATSKSATLGAGCVMLAMAVKFNEFGITTRAVATIAFLFLTAPVAAHRIARAAYFLGVPLWQGTVRDELRCHYDEQRMTSQHTSDDRTYQNRQNVERG
;
A
#
# COMPACT_ATOMS: atom_id res chain seq x y z
N MET A 1 15.03 -5.89 34.10
CA MET A 1 15.44 -5.13 32.90
C MET A 1 14.62 -5.53 31.68
N ARG A 2 14.49 -6.81 31.32
CA ARG A 2 13.72 -7.27 30.14
C ARG A 2 12.25 -6.83 30.12
N ALA A 3 11.58 -6.86 31.30
CA ALA A 3 10.20 -6.42 31.40
C ALA A 3 10.01 -4.93 31.06
N TRP A 4 10.93 -4.09 31.48
CA TRP A 4 10.91 -2.66 31.16
C TRP A 4 11.14 -2.41 29.67
N ILE A 5 12.08 -3.12 29.04
CA ILE A 5 12.35 -3.01 27.60
C ILE A 5 11.13 -3.46 26.79
N SER A 6 10.50 -4.58 27.15
CA SER A 6 9.30 -5.04 26.45
C SER A 6 8.11 -4.09 26.62
N LEU A 7 7.95 -3.48 27.81
CA LEU A 7 6.92 -2.50 28.07
C LEU A 7 7.11 -1.23 27.19
N VAL A 8 8.32 -0.70 27.14
CA VAL A 8 8.67 0.46 26.32
C VAL A 8 8.41 0.19 24.84
N LEU A 9 8.85 -0.97 24.33
CA LEU A 9 8.59 -1.38 22.95
C LEU A 9 7.09 -1.53 22.64
N LEU A 10 6.32 -2.06 23.58
CA LEU A 10 4.88 -2.21 23.44
C LEU A 10 4.17 -0.86 23.39
N VAL A 11 4.56 0.09 24.26
CA VAL A 11 4.01 1.45 24.26
C VAL A 11 4.34 2.18 22.95
N ILE A 12 5.58 2.07 22.48
CA ILE A 12 6.00 2.65 21.19
C ILE A 12 5.19 2.02 20.04
N GLY A 13 5.04 0.71 20.01
CA GLY A 13 4.24 0.02 19.00
C GLY A 13 2.78 0.46 19.00
N ALA A 14 2.17 0.56 20.18
CA ALA A 14 0.80 1.05 20.35
C ALA A 14 0.66 2.51 19.87
N PHE A 15 1.63 3.36 20.17
CA PHE A 15 1.66 4.74 19.71
C PHE A 15 1.70 4.83 18.17
N PHE A 16 2.56 4.05 17.51
CA PHE A 16 2.60 4.01 16.05
C PHE A 16 1.32 3.49 15.43
N MET A 17 0.67 2.48 16.03
CA MET A 17 -0.63 2.00 15.59
C MET A 17 -1.72 3.06 15.74
N PHE A 18 -1.70 3.81 16.84
CA PHE A 18 -2.61 4.92 17.05
C PHE A 18 -2.42 6.02 16.00
N VAL A 19 -1.18 6.40 15.71
CA VAL A 19 -0.86 7.37 14.65
C VAL A 19 -1.34 6.88 13.28
N ALA A 20 -1.18 5.59 12.98
CA ALA A 20 -1.71 4.99 11.76
C ALA A 20 -3.24 5.11 11.67
N ALA A 21 -3.95 4.84 12.75
CA ALA A 21 -5.41 4.94 12.82
C ALA A 21 -5.89 6.40 12.61
N VAL A 22 -5.24 7.36 13.26
CA VAL A 22 -5.52 8.79 13.06
C VAL A 22 -5.22 9.24 11.63
N GLY A 23 -4.14 8.73 11.04
CA GLY A 23 -3.78 9.00 9.65
C GLY A 23 -4.87 8.60 8.65
N ILE A 24 -5.53 7.46 8.88
CA ILE A 24 -6.64 6.99 8.03
C ILE A 24 -7.82 7.96 8.05
N VAL A 25 -8.14 8.48 9.22
CA VAL A 25 -9.35 9.32 9.42
C VAL A 25 -9.11 10.76 8.97
N ARG A 26 -7.90 11.29 9.15
CA ARG A 26 -7.64 12.72 9.06
C ARG A 26 -6.96 13.17 7.76
N MET A 27 -6.38 12.27 6.99
CA MET A 27 -5.72 12.65 5.73
C MET A 27 -6.70 12.65 4.54
N PRO A 28 -6.83 13.78 3.80
CA PRO A 28 -7.74 13.88 2.66
C PRO A 28 -7.21 13.17 1.41
N ASP A 29 -5.90 12.96 1.30
CA ASP A 29 -5.26 12.34 0.14
C ASP A 29 -5.12 10.82 0.31
N LEU A 30 -5.69 10.07 -0.63
CA LEU A 30 -5.67 8.60 -0.65
C LEU A 30 -4.23 8.06 -0.68
N PHE A 31 -3.36 8.63 -1.51
CA PHE A 31 -1.99 8.17 -1.69
C PHE A 31 -1.10 8.43 -0.47
N LEU A 32 -1.20 9.63 0.10
CA LEU A 32 -0.52 9.99 1.36
C LEU A 32 -1.02 9.11 2.52
N ARG A 33 -2.32 8.88 2.60
CA ARG A 33 -2.95 8.04 3.61
C ARG A 33 -2.43 6.60 3.54
N MET A 34 -2.38 6.00 2.34
CA MET A 34 -1.87 4.64 2.15
C MET A 34 -0.39 4.53 2.54
N THR A 35 0.43 5.49 2.14
CA THR A 35 1.86 5.48 2.43
C THR A 35 2.15 5.67 3.91
N ALA A 36 1.49 6.62 4.57
CA ALA A 36 1.64 6.89 5.99
C ALA A 36 1.16 5.72 6.84
N THR A 37 -0.01 5.17 6.52
CA THR A 37 -0.61 4.04 7.24
C THR A 37 0.23 2.78 7.11
N SER A 38 0.71 2.45 5.91
CA SER A 38 1.55 1.27 5.70
C SER A 38 2.85 1.35 6.51
N LYS A 39 3.52 2.51 6.51
CA LYS A 39 4.76 2.71 7.27
C LYS A 39 4.52 2.63 8.79
N SER A 40 3.51 3.33 9.29
CA SER A 40 3.20 3.36 10.73
C SER A 40 2.70 2.02 11.24
N ALA A 41 1.84 1.33 10.48
CA ALA A 41 1.31 0.04 10.86
C ALA A 41 2.39 -1.06 10.90
N THR A 42 3.29 -1.10 9.91
CA THR A 42 4.38 -2.07 9.89
C THR A 42 5.39 -1.85 11.02
N LEU A 43 5.74 -0.58 11.31
CA LEU A 43 6.59 -0.24 12.45
C LEU A 43 5.91 -0.59 13.77
N GLY A 44 4.64 -0.26 13.94
CA GLY A 44 3.87 -0.58 15.14
C GLY A 44 3.78 -2.09 15.38
N ALA A 45 3.39 -2.86 14.36
CA ALA A 45 3.33 -4.31 14.46
C ALA A 45 4.71 -4.93 14.73
N GLY A 46 5.77 -4.42 14.07
CA GLY A 46 7.14 -4.85 14.31
C GLY A 46 7.58 -4.65 15.76
N CYS A 47 7.31 -3.48 16.34
CA CYS A 47 7.62 -3.19 17.74
C CYS A 47 6.88 -4.10 18.71
N VAL A 48 5.59 -4.38 18.46
CA VAL A 48 4.81 -5.31 19.31
C VAL A 48 5.37 -6.73 19.23
N MET A 49 5.71 -7.23 18.04
CA MET A 49 6.32 -8.54 17.87
C MET A 49 7.69 -8.63 18.55
N LEU A 50 8.49 -7.57 18.45
CA LEU A 50 9.78 -7.48 19.15
C LEU A 50 9.59 -7.47 20.67
N ALA A 51 8.59 -6.75 21.19
CA ALA A 51 8.27 -6.74 22.62
C ALA A 51 7.94 -8.14 23.14
N MET A 52 7.17 -8.91 22.36
CA MET A 52 6.84 -10.31 22.66
C MET A 52 8.10 -11.18 22.67
N ALA A 53 8.97 -11.06 21.67
CA ALA A 53 10.22 -11.81 21.58
C ALA A 53 11.13 -11.55 22.77
N VAL A 54 11.29 -10.29 23.19
CA VAL A 54 12.11 -9.89 24.35
C VAL A 54 11.51 -10.38 25.66
N LYS A 55 10.19 -10.36 25.81
CA LYS A 55 9.50 -10.76 27.03
C LYS A 55 9.63 -12.25 27.30
N PHE A 56 9.33 -13.09 26.33
CA PHE A 56 9.30 -14.53 26.49
C PHE A 56 10.68 -15.16 26.38
N ASN A 57 11.60 -14.58 25.62
CA ASN A 57 12.99 -15.03 25.44
C ASN A 57 13.13 -16.53 25.11
N GLU A 58 12.12 -17.09 24.44
CA GLU A 58 12.15 -18.46 23.94
C GLU A 58 12.54 -18.45 22.47
N PHE A 59 13.42 -19.37 22.10
CA PHE A 59 13.96 -19.47 20.73
C PHE A 59 12.81 -19.63 19.69
N GLY A 60 11.81 -20.45 20.01
CA GLY A 60 10.66 -20.65 19.11
C GLY A 60 9.81 -19.40 18.89
N ILE A 61 9.56 -18.62 19.94
CA ILE A 61 8.79 -17.37 19.86
C ILE A 61 9.58 -16.30 19.14
N THR A 62 10.86 -16.17 19.44
CA THR A 62 11.76 -15.18 18.82
C THR A 62 11.88 -15.44 17.31
N THR A 63 12.09 -16.69 16.89
CA THR A 63 12.20 -17.04 15.47
C THR A 63 10.92 -16.72 14.70
N ARG A 64 9.74 -17.04 15.27
CA ARG A 64 8.46 -16.70 14.67
C ARG A 64 8.24 -15.19 14.60
N ALA A 65 8.58 -14.45 15.62
CA ALA A 65 8.47 -12.99 15.64
C ALA A 65 9.36 -12.36 14.54
N VAL A 66 10.62 -12.76 14.44
CA VAL A 66 11.55 -12.27 13.43
C VAL A 66 11.06 -12.62 12.01
N ALA A 67 10.62 -13.86 11.78
CA ALA A 67 10.06 -14.26 10.48
C ALA A 67 8.83 -13.43 10.09
N THR A 68 7.92 -13.17 11.05
CA THR A 68 6.74 -12.33 10.81
C THR A 68 7.11 -10.89 10.50
N ILE A 69 8.08 -10.31 11.22
CA ILE A 69 8.57 -8.95 10.96
C ILE A 69 9.17 -8.88 9.56
N ALA A 70 10.04 -9.80 9.19
CA ALA A 70 10.64 -9.85 7.86
C ALA A 70 9.58 -9.98 6.75
N PHE A 71 8.58 -10.82 6.95
CA PHE A 71 7.47 -11.00 6.02
C PHE A 71 6.63 -9.71 5.88
N LEU A 72 6.31 -9.03 6.98
CA LEU A 72 5.58 -7.76 6.96
C LEU A 72 6.35 -6.66 6.21
N PHE A 73 7.64 -6.52 6.48
CA PHE A 73 8.48 -5.52 5.81
C PHE A 73 8.64 -5.78 4.31
N LEU A 74 8.62 -7.05 3.89
CA LEU A 74 8.68 -7.41 2.49
C LEU A 74 7.33 -7.23 1.79
N THR A 75 6.23 -7.61 2.44
CA THR A 75 4.90 -7.67 1.84
C THR A 75 4.21 -6.30 1.81
N ALA A 76 4.36 -5.50 2.86
CA ALA A 76 3.67 -4.21 2.98
C ALA A 76 4.01 -3.21 1.85
N PRO A 77 5.27 -2.97 1.49
CA PRO A 77 5.59 -2.06 0.39
C PRO A 77 5.10 -2.58 -0.97
N VAL A 78 5.15 -3.90 -1.19
CA VAL A 78 4.67 -4.50 -2.44
C VAL A 78 3.16 -4.34 -2.58
N ALA A 79 2.41 -4.61 -1.51
CA ALA A 79 0.96 -4.44 -1.49
C ALA A 79 0.56 -2.97 -1.71
N ALA A 80 1.21 -2.02 -1.03
CA ALA A 80 0.96 -0.59 -1.18
C ALA A 80 1.19 -0.12 -2.63
N HIS A 81 2.27 -0.56 -3.28
CA HIS A 81 2.53 -0.24 -4.69
C HIS A 81 1.49 -0.81 -5.64
N ARG A 82 1.02 -2.03 -5.41
CA ARG A 82 -0.03 -2.66 -6.23
C ARG A 82 -1.35 -1.90 -6.13
N ILE A 83 -1.76 -1.53 -4.93
CA ILE A 83 -3.00 -0.79 -4.70
C ILE A 83 -2.90 0.63 -5.26
N ALA A 84 -1.77 1.32 -5.09
CA ALA A 84 -1.54 2.65 -5.65
C ALA A 84 -1.64 2.65 -7.19
N ARG A 85 -1.05 1.66 -7.85
CA ARG A 85 -1.18 1.50 -9.31
C ARG A 85 -2.63 1.24 -9.72
N ALA A 86 -3.33 0.36 -9.03
CA ALA A 86 -4.74 0.07 -9.32
C ALA A 86 -5.63 1.30 -9.16
N ALA A 87 -5.44 2.09 -8.09
CA ALA A 87 -6.16 3.34 -7.86
C ALA A 87 -5.90 4.37 -8.97
N TYR A 88 -4.66 4.46 -9.45
CA TYR A 88 -4.31 5.33 -10.56
C TYR A 88 -5.01 4.92 -11.87
N PHE A 89 -5.03 3.62 -12.19
CA PHE A 89 -5.72 3.09 -13.37
C PHE A 89 -7.24 3.32 -13.33
N LEU A 90 -7.85 3.26 -12.14
CA LEU A 90 -9.28 3.53 -11.97
C LEU A 90 -9.64 5.02 -12.06
N GLY A 91 -8.64 5.91 -12.24
CA GLY A 91 -8.86 7.34 -12.39
C GLY A 91 -9.34 8.02 -11.12
N VAL A 92 -8.97 7.50 -9.95
CA VAL A 92 -9.26 8.17 -8.67
C VAL A 92 -8.62 9.56 -8.69
N PRO A 93 -9.40 10.65 -8.49
CA PRO A 93 -8.88 12.00 -8.60
C PRO A 93 -7.76 12.21 -7.58
N LEU A 94 -6.58 12.62 -8.07
CA LEU A 94 -5.48 13.06 -7.22
C LEU A 94 -5.92 14.37 -6.54
N TRP A 95 -5.43 14.58 -5.32
CA TRP A 95 -5.72 15.81 -4.59
C TRP A 95 -5.24 17.03 -5.38
N GLN A 96 -6.03 18.12 -5.37
CA GLN A 96 -5.75 19.34 -6.13
C GLN A 96 -4.40 20.02 -5.81
N GLY A 97 -3.74 19.60 -4.71
CA GLY A 97 -2.41 20.07 -4.32
C GLY A 97 -1.26 19.22 -4.87
N THR A 98 -1.51 18.22 -5.72
CA THR A 98 -0.45 17.43 -6.34
C THR A 98 0.29 18.28 -7.37
N VAL A 99 1.50 18.71 -7.03
CA VAL A 99 2.31 19.67 -7.81
C VAL A 99 2.89 19.04 -9.08
N ARG A 100 2.95 17.72 -9.18
CA ARG A 100 3.65 17.03 -10.27
C ARG A 100 2.97 15.69 -10.60
N ASP A 101 2.29 15.65 -11.73
CA ASP A 101 1.71 14.43 -12.30
C ASP A 101 2.45 14.08 -13.62
N GLU A 102 3.67 13.57 -13.49
CA GLU A 102 4.51 13.19 -14.63
C GLU A 102 3.97 11.97 -15.39
N LEU A 103 3.14 11.16 -14.73
CA LEU A 103 2.60 9.93 -15.31
C LEU A 103 1.36 10.17 -16.17
N ARG A 104 0.71 11.33 -16.03
CA ARG A 104 -0.54 11.64 -16.74
C ARG A 104 -0.37 11.59 -18.25
N CYS A 105 0.67 12.22 -18.77
CA CYS A 105 0.95 12.22 -20.21
C CYS A 105 1.17 10.80 -20.77
N HIS A 106 1.88 9.96 -20.03
CA HIS A 106 2.20 8.60 -20.48
C HIS A 106 0.98 7.65 -20.46
N TYR A 107 0.09 7.83 -19.50
CA TYR A 107 -1.14 7.02 -19.40
C TYR A 107 -2.26 7.51 -20.31
N ASP A 108 -2.35 8.81 -20.59
CA ASP A 108 -3.30 9.35 -21.56
C ASP A 108 -2.97 8.85 -22.99
N GLU A 109 -1.70 8.76 -23.34
CA GLU A 109 -1.23 8.19 -24.60
C GLU A 109 -1.58 6.70 -24.73
N GLN A 110 -1.41 5.91 -23.68
CA GLN A 110 -1.82 4.50 -23.66
C GLN A 110 -3.34 4.31 -23.73
N ARG A 111 -4.10 5.17 -23.08
CA ARG A 111 -5.57 5.15 -23.15
C ARG A 111 -6.07 5.47 -24.56
N MET A 112 -5.52 6.50 -25.19
CA MET A 112 -5.88 6.86 -26.57
C MET A 112 -5.56 5.73 -27.54
N THR A 113 -4.39 5.11 -27.41
CA THR A 113 -4.00 3.98 -28.25
C THR A 113 -4.90 2.75 -28.07
N SER A 114 -5.28 2.43 -26.83
CA SER A 114 -6.18 1.31 -26.57
C SER A 114 -7.61 1.55 -27.03
N GLN A 115 -8.11 2.77 -26.93
CA GLN A 115 -9.43 3.15 -27.44
C GLN A 115 -9.46 3.08 -28.96
N HIS A 116 -8.44 3.59 -29.63
CA HIS A 116 -8.34 3.53 -31.09
C HIS A 116 -8.33 2.09 -31.60
N THR A 117 -7.58 1.21 -30.93
CA THR A 117 -7.52 -0.22 -31.27
C THR A 117 -8.86 -0.94 -31.04
N SER A 118 -9.62 -0.57 -30.02
CA SER A 118 -10.94 -1.15 -29.75
C SER A 118 -12.00 -0.68 -30.74
N ASP A 119 -11.95 0.57 -31.15
CA ASP A 119 -12.84 1.13 -32.17
C ASP A 119 -12.58 0.47 -33.53
N ASP A 120 -11.33 0.37 -33.96
CA ASP A 120 -10.96 -0.30 -35.21
C ASP A 120 -11.46 -1.75 -35.29
N ARG A 121 -11.36 -2.49 -34.20
CA ARG A 121 -11.90 -3.85 -34.12
C ARG A 121 -13.42 -3.89 -34.25
N THR A 122 -14.08 -2.92 -33.67
CA THR A 122 -15.54 -2.82 -33.74
C THR A 122 -16.02 -2.49 -35.16
N TYR A 123 -15.33 -1.59 -35.86
CA TYR A 123 -15.61 -1.25 -37.27
C TYR A 123 -15.34 -2.44 -38.19
N GLN A 124 -14.22 -3.15 -38.03
CA GLN A 124 -13.94 -4.34 -38.83
C GLN A 124 -14.96 -5.47 -38.62
N ASN A 125 -15.40 -5.65 -37.38
CA ASN A 125 -16.41 -6.68 -37.10
C ASN A 125 -17.77 -6.35 -37.74
N ARG A 126 -18.17 -5.07 -37.77
CA ARG A 126 -19.38 -4.63 -38.46
C ARG A 126 -19.29 -4.84 -39.96
N GLN A 127 -18.18 -4.51 -40.59
CA GLN A 127 -17.99 -4.72 -42.02
C GLN A 127 -18.00 -6.21 -42.42
N ASN A 128 -17.50 -7.08 -41.57
CA ASN A 128 -17.53 -8.52 -41.80
C ASN A 128 -18.95 -9.09 -41.68
N VAL A 129 -19.78 -8.54 -40.80
CA VAL A 129 -21.19 -8.96 -40.65
C VAL A 129 -22.06 -8.50 -41.84
N GLU A 130 -21.76 -7.33 -42.44
CA GLU A 130 -22.48 -6.80 -43.59
C GLU A 130 -22.09 -7.48 -44.91
N ARG A 131 -20.96 -8.18 -44.96
CA ARG A 131 -20.47 -8.90 -46.16
C ARG A 131 -20.83 -10.38 -46.23
N GLY A 132 -21.34 -10.95 -45.14
CA GLY A 132 -21.74 -12.37 -45.06
C GLY A 132 -23.24 -12.55 -45.14
#